data_01b326eebf392dea8b7ad291c6001d2e
#
_entry.id   01b326eebf392dea8b7ad291c6001d2e
#
_cell.length_a   1.000
_cell.length_b   1.000
_cell.length_c   1.000
_cell.angle_alpha   90.00
_cell.angle_beta   90.00
_cell.angle_gamma   90.00
#
_symmetry.space_group_name_H-M   'P 1'
#
loop_
_entity.id
_entity.type
_entity.pdbx_description
1 polymer ?
#
loop_
_entity_poly.entity_id
_entity_poly.type
_entity_poly.pdbx_seq_one_letter_code
_entity_poly.pdbx_strand_id
1 'polypeptide(L)'
;ANEAYEYVHDQILQNGVTFGDTKALFNVGFYITDPKDRKIINRERKWNEEYAEAEWQWYLSGDRNIAKLGDLYGKVPEIWKRMADVAGNVNSNYGYQWERNRQLDNVVELLSEQPDTRQACISIFDGKERDVYAFDTPCTYAIQFTIVNNKLDMCVTMRSNDLWYGFCN
;
A
#
# COMPACT_ATOMS: atom_id res chain seq x y z
N ALA A 1 2.33 1.91 14.55
CA ALA A 1 2.30 2.72 13.31
C ALA A 1 2.61 4.20 13.57
N ASN A 2 2.02 4.81 14.60
CA ASN A 2 2.22 6.25 14.87
C ASN A 2 3.69 6.64 15.11
N GLU A 3 4.44 5.85 15.86
CA GLU A 3 5.87 6.10 16.10
C GLU A 3 6.69 6.09 14.79
N ALA A 4 6.39 5.15 13.88
CA ALA A 4 7.03 5.09 12.58
C ALA A 4 6.68 6.33 11.73
N TYR A 5 5.41 6.76 11.76
CA TYR A 5 4.98 7.99 11.11
C TYR A 5 5.75 9.21 11.62
N GLU A 6 5.79 9.44 12.94
CA GLU A 6 6.47 10.57 13.55
C GLU A 6 7.97 10.55 13.26
N TYR A 7 8.60 9.38 13.37
CA TYR A 7 10.01 9.23 13.04
C TYR A 7 10.31 9.64 11.58
N VAL A 8 9.55 9.11 10.62
CA VAL A 8 9.77 9.42 9.19
C VAL A 8 9.46 10.88 8.90
N HIS A 9 8.41 11.45 9.51
CA HIS A 9 8.06 12.86 9.41
C HIS A 9 9.23 13.76 9.84
N ASP A 10 9.78 13.52 11.02
CA ASP A 10 10.90 14.29 11.55
C ASP A 10 12.17 14.15 10.69
N GLN A 11 12.42 12.93 10.19
CA GLN A 11 13.54 12.71 9.27
C GLN A 11 13.35 13.48 7.95
N ILE A 12 12.14 13.56 7.40
CA ILE A 12 11.87 14.37 6.22
C ILE A 12 12.14 15.85 6.49
N LEU A 13 11.69 16.37 7.63
CA LEU A 13 11.89 17.77 7.99
C LEU A 13 13.38 18.11 8.17
N GLN A 14 14.13 17.23 8.82
CA GLN A 14 15.54 17.47 9.14
C GLN A 14 16.49 17.18 7.97
N ASN A 15 16.30 16.05 7.30
CA ASN A 15 17.24 15.47 6.36
C ASN A 15 16.70 15.33 4.94
N GLY A 16 15.41 15.64 4.72
CA GLY A 16 14.77 15.52 3.40
C GLY A 16 15.36 16.52 2.39
N VAL A 17 15.52 16.03 1.16
CA VAL A 17 15.96 16.85 0.03
C VAL A 17 14.77 17.35 -0.78
N THR A 18 14.92 18.49 -1.46
CA THR A 18 13.90 18.97 -2.39
C THR A 18 13.82 18.04 -3.60
N PHE A 19 12.62 17.56 -3.88
CA PHE A 19 12.33 16.72 -5.03
C PHE A 19 11.02 17.17 -5.69
N GLY A 20 11.12 17.88 -6.80
CA GLY A 20 10.01 18.60 -7.39
C GLY A 20 9.48 19.67 -6.43
N ASP A 21 8.20 19.63 -6.13
CA ASP A 21 7.48 20.54 -5.20
C ASP A 21 7.38 19.98 -3.76
N THR A 22 8.06 18.87 -3.48
CA THR A 22 8.02 18.18 -2.18
C THR A 22 9.40 18.10 -1.52
N LYS A 23 9.40 17.70 -0.24
CA LYS A 23 10.57 17.17 0.45
C LYS A 23 10.50 15.64 0.48
N ALA A 24 11.59 14.97 0.16
CA ALA A 24 11.65 13.52 0.10
C ALA A 24 12.88 12.94 0.81
N LEU A 25 12.71 11.75 1.36
CA LEU A 25 13.79 10.86 1.76
C LEU A 25 13.79 9.65 0.83
N PHE A 26 14.99 9.18 0.51
CA PHE A 26 15.18 7.98 -0.31
C PHE A 26 15.71 6.84 0.53
N ASN A 27 15.36 5.60 0.15
CA ASN A 27 15.80 4.38 0.81
C ASN A 27 15.42 4.32 2.31
N VAL A 28 14.22 4.76 2.64
CA VAL A 28 13.69 4.70 4.01
C VAL A 28 13.19 3.28 4.29
N GLY A 29 13.57 2.74 5.45
CA GLY A 29 13.06 1.48 5.96
C GLY A 29 12.69 1.61 7.43
N PHE A 30 11.61 0.94 7.83
CA PHE A 30 11.18 0.84 9.22
C PHE A 30 10.44 -0.49 9.45
N TYR A 31 10.32 -0.88 10.71
CA TYR A 31 9.57 -2.05 11.13
C TYR A 31 8.32 -1.64 11.89
N ILE A 32 7.20 -2.32 11.60
CA ILE A 32 6.01 -2.31 12.42
C ILE A 32 5.97 -3.66 13.17
N THR A 33 6.31 -3.65 14.43
CA THR A 33 6.44 -4.86 15.26
C THR A 33 5.10 -5.42 15.74
N ASP A 34 4.09 -4.57 15.84
CA ASP A 34 2.72 -4.95 16.11
C ASP A 34 1.80 -4.49 14.96
N PRO A 35 1.37 -5.41 14.08
CA PRO A 35 0.51 -5.07 12.96
C PRO A 35 -0.92 -4.66 13.37
N LYS A 36 -1.29 -4.83 14.65
CA LYS A 36 -2.57 -4.36 15.18
C LYS A 36 -2.53 -2.88 15.58
N ASP A 37 -1.32 -2.35 15.89
CA ASP A 37 -1.11 -0.91 16.13
C ASP A 37 -0.99 -0.17 14.79
N ARG A 38 -2.15 0.02 14.14
CA ARG A 38 -2.25 0.60 12.79
C ARG A 38 -2.73 2.05 12.76
N LYS A 39 -3.15 2.61 13.90
CA LYS A 39 -3.74 3.96 13.95
C LYS A 39 -2.66 5.03 14.01
N ILE A 40 -2.88 6.12 13.28
CA ILE A 40 -2.11 7.35 13.41
C ILE A 40 -2.88 8.29 14.33
N ILE A 41 -2.31 8.59 15.49
CA ILE A 41 -2.93 9.47 16.49
C ILE A 41 -2.42 10.91 16.43
N ASN A 42 -1.44 11.17 15.56
CA ASN A 42 -0.94 12.51 15.31
C ASN A 42 -2.06 13.43 14.80
N ARG A 43 -2.34 14.53 15.53
CA ARG A 43 -3.48 15.40 15.27
C ARG A 43 -3.36 16.22 13.99
N GLU A 44 -2.15 16.51 13.56
CA GLU A 44 -1.91 17.27 12.34
C GLU A 44 -2.21 16.41 11.11
N ARG A 45 -1.90 15.12 11.17
CA ARG A 45 -2.19 14.14 10.10
C ARG A 45 -3.70 13.98 9.84
N LYS A 46 -4.55 14.17 10.87
CA LYS A 46 -6.02 14.02 10.78
C LYS A 46 -6.44 12.71 10.11
N TRP A 47 -5.80 11.61 10.53
CA TRP A 47 -6.11 10.29 10.00
C TRP A 47 -7.60 9.97 10.17
N ASN A 48 -8.21 9.44 9.13
CA ASN A 48 -9.63 9.14 9.09
C ASN A 48 -9.83 7.62 9.09
N GLU A 49 -10.24 7.08 10.23
CA GLU A 49 -10.46 5.65 10.42
C GLU A 49 -11.59 5.11 9.53
N GLU A 50 -12.67 5.87 9.35
CA GLU A 50 -13.80 5.48 8.51
C GLU A 50 -13.37 5.33 7.03
N TYR A 51 -12.56 6.27 6.56
CA TYR A 51 -12.00 6.18 5.21
C TYR A 51 -11.03 4.99 5.07
N ALA A 52 -10.13 4.81 6.02
CA ALA A 52 -9.16 3.70 5.99
C ALA A 52 -9.87 2.33 5.98
N GLU A 53 -10.95 2.17 6.75
CA GLU A 53 -11.76 0.95 6.75
C GLU A 53 -12.49 0.75 5.42
N ALA A 54 -13.09 1.80 4.86
CA ALA A 54 -13.77 1.73 3.57
C ALA A 54 -12.79 1.38 2.42
N GLU A 55 -11.60 1.99 2.43
CA GLU A 55 -10.54 1.68 1.46
C GLU A 55 -10.04 0.24 1.61
N TRP A 56 -9.88 -0.25 2.83
CA TRP A 56 -9.53 -1.64 3.09
C TRP A 56 -10.58 -2.62 2.56
N GLN A 57 -11.88 -2.36 2.82
CA GLN A 57 -12.97 -3.17 2.29
C GLN A 57 -13.04 -3.13 0.75
N TRP A 58 -12.71 -1.98 0.17
CA TRP A 58 -12.60 -1.87 -1.28
C TRP A 58 -11.43 -2.71 -1.83
N TYR A 59 -10.28 -2.72 -1.17
CA TYR A 59 -9.17 -3.60 -1.56
C TYR A 59 -9.58 -5.08 -1.47
N LEU A 60 -10.20 -5.49 -0.37
CA LEU A 60 -10.66 -6.88 -0.20
C LEU A 60 -11.69 -7.31 -1.26
N SER A 61 -12.42 -6.38 -1.85
CA SER A 61 -13.35 -6.71 -2.93
C SER A 61 -12.67 -7.03 -4.26
N GLY A 62 -11.41 -6.65 -4.44
CA GLY A 62 -10.69 -6.77 -5.71
C GLY A 62 -11.28 -5.93 -6.86
N ASP A 63 -12.31 -5.12 -6.59
CA ASP A 63 -12.96 -4.29 -7.59
C ASP A 63 -12.14 -3.02 -7.86
N ARG A 64 -11.66 -2.87 -9.06
CA ARG A 64 -10.85 -1.70 -9.47
C ARG A 64 -11.66 -0.43 -9.64
N ASN A 65 -13.00 -0.51 -9.69
CA ASN A 65 -13.83 0.65 -9.95
C ASN A 65 -14.00 1.51 -8.68
N ILE A 66 -13.71 2.80 -8.81
CA ILE A 66 -13.79 3.77 -7.70
C ILE A 66 -15.22 3.99 -7.19
N ALA A 67 -16.26 3.64 -7.97
CA ALA A 67 -17.64 3.71 -7.52
C ALA A 67 -17.86 2.79 -6.31
N LYS A 68 -17.20 1.61 -6.29
CA LYS A 68 -17.27 0.70 -5.15
C LYS A 68 -16.77 1.33 -3.85
N LEU A 69 -15.67 2.10 -3.91
CA LEU A 69 -15.21 2.89 -2.76
C LEU A 69 -16.23 3.97 -2.39
N GLY A 70 -16.84 4.61 -3.39
CA GLY A 70 -17.92 5.58 -3.18
C GLY A 70 -19.11 5.00 -2.42
N ASP A 71 -19.51 3.78 -2.75
CA ASP A 71 -20.60 3.05 -2.07
C ASP A 71 -20.24 2.73 -0.61
N LEU A 72 -18.98 2.37 -0.34
CA LEU A 72 -18.50 2.02 1.00
C LEU A 72 -18.28 3.23 1.90
N TYR A 73 -17.76 4.33 1.35
CA TYR A 73 -17.39 5.54 2.11
C TYR A 73 -18.43 6.65 2.04
N GLY A 74 -19.46 6.52 1.17
CA GLY A 74 -20.47 7.55 0.92
C GLY A 74 -20.04 8.61 -0.10
N LYS A 75 -18.80 8.64 -0.54
CA LYS A 75 -18.28 9.51 -1.60
C LYS A 75 -16.97 8.97 -2.18
N VAL A 76 -16.68 9.30 -3.43
CA VAL A 76 -15.37 9.04 -4.03
C VAL A 76 -14.43 10.21 -3.72
N PRO A 77 -13.28 9.99 -3.03
CA PRO A 77 -12.26 11.01 -2.84
C PRO A 77 -11.71 11.55 -4.17
N GLU A 78 -11.36 12.83 -4.19
CA GLU A 78 -10.91 13.51 -5.42
C GLU A 78 -9.62 12.91 -6.01
N ILE A 79 -8.74 12.39 -5.16
CA ILE A 79 -7.52 11.72 -5.65
C ILE A 79 -7.85 10.56 -6.56
N TRP A 80 -8.81 9.71 -6.17
CA TRP A 80 -9.20 8.54 -6.97
C TRP A 80 -9.89 8.93 -8.27
N LYS A 81 -10.68 10.00 -8.27
CA LYS A 81 -11.29 10.52 -9.51
C LYS A 81 -10.24 10.99 -10.52
N ARG A 82 -9.12 11.55 -10.04
CA ARG A 82 -8.00 12.00 -10.91
C ARG A 82 -7.18 10.84 -11.46
N MET A 83 -7.10 9.75 -10.72
CA MET A 83 -6.29 8.58 -11.08
C MET A 83 -7.05 7.55 -11.91
N ALA A 84 -8.38 7.61 -11.90
CA ALA A 84 -9.22 6.66 -12.61
C ALA A 84 -9.17 6.87 -14.13
N ASP A 85 -9.24 5.77 -14.85
CA ASP A 85 -9.45 5.77 -16.29
C ASP A 85 -10.89 6.22 -16.65
N VAL A 86 -11.19 6.28 -17.94
CA VAL A 86 -12.50 6.71 -18.45
C VAL A 86 -13.66 5.79 -18.02
N ALA A 87 -13.36 4.56 -17.62
CA ALA A 87 -14.33 3.60 -17.08
C ALA A 87 -14.45 3.65 -15.56
N GLY A 88 -13.68 4.50 -14.91
CA GLY A 88 -13.64 4.63 -13.45
C GLY A 88 -12.75 3.60 -12.75
N ASN A 89 -11.86 2.91 -13.45
CA ASN A 89 -10.97 1.92 -12.86
C ASN A 89 -9.61 2.52 -12.53
N VAL A 90 -8.99 1.99 -11.46
CA VAL A 90 -7.62 2.30 -11.06
C VAL A 90 -6.77 1.02 -11.02
N ASN A 91 -5.45 1.18 -11.09
CA ASN A 91 -4.50 0.08 -10.94
C ASN A 91 -4.10 -0.15 -9.48
N SER A 92 -4.23 0.87 -8.64
CA SER A 92 -3.84 0.84 -7.23
C SER A 92 -4.91 0.25 -6.30
N ASN A 93 -5.92 -0.49 -6.82
CA ASN A 93 -6.64 -1.42 -5.96
C ASN A 93 -5.70 -2.59 -5.65
N TYR A 94 -5.12 -2.60 -4.45
CA TYR A 94 -4.09 -3.58 -4.09
C TYR A 94 -4.66 -4.99 -3.94
N GLY A 95 -5.91 -5.15 -3.53
CA GLY A 95 -6.57 -6.46 -3.49
C GLY A 95 -6.62 -7.12 -4.86
N TYR A 96 -7.02 -6.37 -5.90
CA TYR A 96 -6.93 -6.85 -7.28
C TYR A 96 -5.50 -7.28 -7.64
N GLN A 97 -4.50 -6.51 -7.24
CA GLN A 97 -3.10 -6.82 -7.54
C GLN A 97 -2.61 -8.08 -6.82
N TRP A 98 -3.04 -8.31 -5.58
CA TRP A 98 -2.67 -9.53 -4.84
C TRP A 98 -3.30 -10.78 -5.43
N GLU A 99 -4.56 -10.69 -5.89
CA GLU A 99 -5.29 -11.80 -6.45
C GLU A 99 -4.91 -12.09 -7.91
N ARG A 100 -4.38 -11.10 -8.61
CA ARG A 100 -3.96 -11.24 -10.01
C ARG A 100 -3.02 -12.43 -10.18
N ASN A 101 -3.35 -13.32 -11.13
CA ASN A 101 -2.59 -14.55 -11.39
C ASN A 101 -2.51 -15.50 -10.18
N ARG A 102 -3.48 -15.46 -9.26
CA ARG A 102 -3.50 -16.28 -8.06
C ARG A 102 -2.27 -16.11 -7.15
N GLN A 103 -1.67 -14.92 -7.12
CA GLN A 103 -0.42 -14.70 -6.40
C GLN A 103 -0.56 -14.93 -4.90
N LEU A 104 -1.66 -14.47 -4.30
CA LEU A 104 -1.91 -14.65 -2.86
C LEU A 104 -2.11 -16.14 -2.53
N ASP A 105 -2.92 -16.86 -3.32
CA ASP A 105 -3.09 -18.31 -3.15
C ASP A 105 -1.75 -19.03 -3.22
N ASN A 106 -0.94 -18.73 -4.25
CA ASN A 106 0.37 -19.35 -4.44
C ASN A 106 1.30 -19.10 -3.24
N VAL A 107 1.27 -17.90 -2.64
CA VAL A 107 2.05 -17.59 -1.43
C VAL A 107 1.58 -18.45 -0.25
N VAL A 108 0.28 -18.58 -0.05
CA VAL A 108 -0.30 -19.41 1.02
C VAL A 108 0.06 -20.88 0.83
N GLU A 109 -0.07 -21.41 -0.38
CA GLU A 109 0.28 -22.79 -0.74
C GLU A 109 1.78 -23.04 -0.46
N LEU A 110 2.67 -22.18 -0.98
CA LEU A 110 4.12 -22.29 -0.79
C LEU A 110 4.53 -22.28 0.69
N LEU A 111 4.00 -21.35 1.48
CA LEU A 111 4.33 -21.26 2.91
C LEU A 111 3.75 -22.43 3.72
N SER A 112 2.65 -23.01 3.26
CA SER A 112 2.05 -24.18 3.91
C SER A 112 2.85 -25.46 3.63
N GLU A 113 3.36 -25.61 2.41
CA GLU A 113 4.14 -26.76 1.99
C GLU A 113 5.61 -26.68 2.44
N GLN A 114 6.17 -25.48 2.37
CA GLN A 114 7.57 -25.21 2.66
C GLN A 114 7.71 -23.90 3.48
N PRO A 115 7.56 -23.96 4.81
CA PRO A 115 7.58 -22.75 5.66
C PRO A 115 8.88 -21.93 5.61
N ASP A 116 10.00 -22.53 5.25
CA ASP A 116 11.32 -21.90 5.11
C ASP A 116 11.62 -21.42 3.66
N THR A 117 10.60 -21.43 2.81
CA THR A 117 10.74 -20.95 1.41
C THR A 117 11.12 -19.47 1.36
N ARG A 118 11.91 -19.13 0.34
CA ARG A 118 12.23 -17.73 -0.02
C ARG A 118 11.51 -17.26 -1.29
N GLN A 119 10.54 -18.07 -1.78
CA GLN A 119 9.84 -17.84 -3.03
C GLN A 119 8.44 -17.22 -2.80
N ALA A 120 8.00 -17.06 -1.55
CA ALA A 120 6.71 -16.51 -1.21
C ALA A 120 6.71 -14.98 -1.45
N CYS A 121 6.44 -14.60 -2.69
CA CYS A 121 6.50 -13.20 -3.13
C CYS A 121 5.31 -12.86 -4.03
N ILE A 122 4.79 -11.65 -3.86
CA ILE A 122 3.79 -11.02 -4.75
C ILE A 122 4.48 -9.90 -5.52
N SER A 123 4.37 -9.91 -6.86
CA SER A 123 4.82 -8.83 -7.73
C SER A 123 3.62 -7.99 -8.17
N ILE A 124 3.64 -6.70 -7.87
CA ILE A 124 2.53 -5.78 -8.19
C ILE A 124 2.83 -5.01 -9.46
N PHE A 125 4.01 -4.39 -9.55
CA PHE A 125 4.39 -3.61 -10.72
C PHE A 125 5.04 -4.50 -11.78
N ASP A 126 4.49 -4.51 -12.98
CA ASP A 126 5.09 -5.11 -14.17
C ASP A 126 5.49 -4.01 -15.16
N GLY A 127 6.79 -3.80 -15.33
CA GLY A 127 7.33 -2.79 -16.23
C GLY A 127 6.96 -2.96 -17.71
N LYS A 128 6.44 -4.13 -18.12
CA LYS A 128 5.95 -4.35 -19.48
C LYS A 128 4.65 -3.62 -19.79
N GLU A 129 3.91 -3.26 -18.77
CA GLU A 129 2.59 -2.65 -18.84
C GLU A 129 2.64 -1.15 -18.55
N ARG A 130 3.75 -0.48 -18.87
CA ARG A 130 3.94 0.95 -18.57
C ARG A 130 2.77 1.81 -19.02
N ASP A 131 2.23 1.58 -20.21
CA ASP A 131 1.16 2.40 -20.78
C ASP A 131 -0.17 2.16 -20.05
N VAL A 132 -0.36 0.97 -19.49
CA VAL A 132 -1.53 0.65 -18.65
C VAL A 132 -1.50 1.44 -17.34
N TYR A 133 -0.31 1.77 -16.85
CA TYR A 133 -0.11 2.51 -15.60
C TYR A 133 0.00 4.02 -15.79
N ALA A 134 -0.27 4.56 -16.97
CA ALA A 134 -0.02 5.97 -17.31
C ALA A 134 -0.73 6.95 -16.34
N PHE A 135 -1.95 6.63 -15.89
CA PHE A 135 -2.72 7.48 -14.97
C PHE A 135 -2.54 7.08 -13.49
N ASP A 136 -2.37 5.79 -13.24
CA ASP A 136 -2.27 5.24 -11.89
C ASP A 136 -1.23 4.13 -11.86
N THR A 137 -0.03 4.47 -11.39
CA THR A 137 1.06 3.51 -11.17
C THR A 137 1.07 3.10 -9.71
N PRO A 138 0.86 1.82 -9.36
CA PRO A 138 0.93 1.36 -7.97
C PRO A 138 2.22 1.78 -7.27
N CYS A 139 2.11 2.22 -6.03
CA CYS A 139 3.26 2.63 -5.23
C CYS A 139 4.02 1.42 -4.67
N THR A 140 3.32 0.39 -4.23
CA THR A 140 3.90 -0.89 -3.85
C THR A 140 4.23 -1.68 -5.11
N TYR A 141 5.45 -2.20 -5.23
CA TYR A 141 5.81 -3.02 -6.37
C TYR A 141 6.11 -4.48 -6.03
N ALA A 142 6.47 -4.81 -4.80
CA ALA A 142 6.66 -6.19 -4.36
C ALA A 142 6.36 -6.35 -2.88
N ILE A 143 5.88 -7.54 -2.52
CA ILE A 143 5.69 -7.98 -1.14
C ILE A 143 6.33 -9.35 -1.00
N GLN A 144 7.21 -9.54 -0.01
CA GLN A 144 7.79 -10.82 0.32
C GLN A 144 7.33 -11.27 1.69
N PHE A 145 6.98 -12.54 1.81
CA PHE A 145 6.59 -13.18 3.06
C PHE A 145 7.65 -14.18 3.50
N THR A 146 7.91 -14.24 4.80
CA THR A 146 8.90 -15.14 5.38
C THR A 146 8.41 -15.61 6.75
N ILE A 147 8.54 -16.89 7.06
CA ILE A 147 8.25 -17.41 8.39
C ILE A 147 9.56 -17.55 9.17
N VAL A 148 9.68 -16.80 10.26
CA VAL A 148 10.83 -16.86 11.18
C VAL A 148 10.32 -17.05 12.60
N ASN A 149 10.85 -18.06 13.31
CA ASN A 149 10.45 -18.37 14.68
C ASN A 149 8.92 -18.52 14.84
N ASN A 150 8.27 -19.21 13.91
CA ASN A 150 6.81 -19.40 13.85
C ASN A 150 6.00 -18.09 13.78
N LYS A 151 6.60 -17.03 13.28
CA LYS A 151 5.92 -15.76 13.00
C LYS A 151 6.06 -15.43 11.52
N LEU A 152 4.98 -14.92 10.95
CA LEU A 152 4.96 -14.42 9.58
C LEU A 152 5.46 -12.98 9.55
N ASP A 153 6.55 -12.75 8.86
CA ASP A 153 7.06 -11.43 8.52
C ASP A 153 6.66 -11.06 7.10
N MET A 154 6.31 -9.79 6.88
CA MET A 154 5.98 -9.25 5.58
C MET A 154 6.88 -8.05 5.28
N CYS A 155 7.67 -8.15 4.21
CA CYS A 155 8.47 -7.05 3.70
C CYS A 155 7.79 -6.43 2.49
N VAL A 156 7.40 -5.17 2.60
CA VAL A 156 6.75 -4.40 1.52
C VAL A 156 7.75 -3.45 0.91
N THR A 157 7.93 -3.51 -0.40
CA THR A 157 8.80 -2.59 -1.13
C THR A 157 7.96 -1.63 -1.96
N MET A 158 8.15 -0.34 -1.70
CA MET A 158 7.43 0.74 -2.37
C MET A 158 8.41 1.63 -3.13
N ARG A 159 8.02 2.07 -4.35
CA ARG A 159 8.77 3.08 -5.12
C ARG A 159 8.56 4.49 -4.57
N SER A 160 7.44 4.72 -3.91
CA SER A 160 7.01 6.00 -3.38
C SER A 160 5.97 5.79 -2.29
N ASN A 161 6.00 6.62 -1.28
CA ASN A 161 4.94 6.69 -0.28
C ASN A 161 4.75 8.15 0.13
N ASP A 162 3.54 8.68 -0.04
CA ASP A 162 3.16 9.97 0.50
C ASP A 162 2.91 9.81 2.00
N LEU A 163 3.77 10.46 2.80
CA LEU A 163 3.67 10.32 4.26
C LEU A 163 2.37 10.92 4.79
N TRP A 164 1.88 12.00 4.16
CA TRP A 164 0.72 12.72 4.67
C TRP A 164 -0.61 12.03 4.33
N TYR A 165 -0.73 11.52 3.12
CA TYR A 165 -1.98 10.92 2.65
C TYR A 165 -1.96 9.40 2.57
N GLY A 166 -0.81 8.82 2.24
CA GLY A 166 -0.69 7.41 1.93
C GLY A 166 -0.21 6.52 3.08
N PHE A 167 0.41 7.10 4.11
CA PHE A 167 0.94 6.31 5.22
C PHE A 167 -0.21 5.83 6.13
N CYS A 168 -0.33 4.51 6.30
CA CYS A 168 -1.36 3.85 7.12
C CYS A 168 -2.82 4.14 6.70
N ASN A 169 -3.05 4.33 5.42
CA ASN A 169 -4.40 4.19 4.86
C ASN A 169 -4.54 2.82 4.26
#